data_c86d73a22cc9234ccf8a90d629b46f8f
#
_entry.id   c86d73a22cc9234ccf8a90d629b46f8f
#
_cell.length_a   1.000
_cell.length_b   1.000
_cell.length_c   1.000
_cell.angle_alpha   90.00
_cell.angle_beta   90.00
_cell.angle_gamma   90.00
#
_symmetry.space_group_name_H-M   'P 1'
#
loop_
_entity.id
_entity.type
_entity.pdbx_description
1 polymer ?
#
loop_
_entity_poly.entity_id
_entity_poly.type
_entity_poly.pdbx_seq_one_letter_code
_entity_poly.pdbx_strand_id
1 'polypeptide(L)'
;VSASPSSDHAAGVMQFDALPLESGKRLAPARLAWSRYGPAPDRARAVVLLLHGISGSQQALKADEGEAYPDAGWASPWLGPGAALDTRDTCVLAPNALGSCFGSSAPVGAAASTFPDVSIADGVRLQGEWLRAIGVKRLDAVLGYSYGGYQAFQWAVAAPLPIGRAVVLASAPRGGGSMADAQRLRRIAAALDAGDADARREWVELRCATLRRYGYARWLADAREPDAESRLQAEAQAWAGRFSPWSMAALRTSACRYDARAALLETATPVRWLRCVSDELFAPDDPDARAQAPYPANVVQVSVDGRYGHLSPLLEGRLWEPHLKQALA
;
A
#
# COMPACT_ATOMS: atom_id res chain seq x y z
N VAL A 1 23.89 -1.23 -31.31
CA VAL A 1 22.57 -0.60 -31.44
C VAL A 1 21.94 -0.66 -30.06
N SER A 2 22.09 0.43 -29.32
CA SER A 2 21.46 0.65 -28.01
C SER A 2 19.98 0.83 -28.28
N ALA A 3 19.16 -0.16 -27.95
CA ALA A 3 17.73 0.02 -27.87
C ALA A 3 17.46 0.90 -26.64
N SER A 4 17.03 2.13 -26.87
CA SER A 4 16.42 2.96 -25.81
C SER A 4 15.32 2.14 -25.14
N PRO A 5 15.21 2.13 -23.82
CA PRO A 5 14.07 1.52 -23.15
C PRO A 5 12.82 2.29 -23.59
N SER A 6 12.02 1.70 -24.48
CA SER A 6 10.73 2.23 -24.85
C SER A 6 9.89 2.32 -23.58
N SER A 7 9.38 3.49 -23.28
CA SER A 7 8.65 3.88 -22.08
C SER A 7 7.31 3.13 -21.98
N ASP A 8 7.33 1.90 -21.52
CA ASP A 8 6.12 1.22 -21.05
C ASP A 8 5.74 1.68 -19.64
N HIS A 9 5.98 2.94 -19.36
CA HIS A 9 5.52 3.63 -18.17
C HIS A 9 4.52 4.72 -18.55
N ALA A 10 3.40 4.77 -17.86
CA ALA A 10 2.43 5.84 -17.95
C ALA A 10 1.93 6.19 -16.54
N ALA A 11 1.62 7.44 -16.31
CA ALA A 11 1.07 7.91 -15.05
C ALA A 11 0.06 9.02 -15.32
N GLY A 12 -0.85 9.23 -14.37
CA GLY A 12 -1.84 10.28 -14.48
C GLY A 12 -2.76 10.34 -13.27
N VAL A 13 -3.73 11.22 -13.36
CA VAL A 13 -4.84 11.36 -12.41
C VAL A 13 -6.14 11.24 -13.19
N MET A 14 -7.00 10.32 -12.78
CA MET A 14 -8.35 10.22 -13.31
C MET A 14 -9.34 10.84 -12.32
N GLN A 15 -10.26 11.61 -12.84
CA GLN A 15 -11.31 12.27 -12.05
C GLN A 15 -12.68 11.70 -12.42
N PHE A 16 -13.48 11.50 -11.39
CA PHE A 16 -14.88 11.07 -11.46
C PHE A 16 -15.75 12.13 -10.83
N ASP A 17 -16.98 12.30 -11.31
CA ASP A 17 -17.90 13.33 -10.80
C ASP A 17 -18.19 13.14 -9.32
N ALA A 18 -18.41 11.91 -8.88
CA ALA A 18 -18.56 11.59 -7.46
C ALA A 18 -18.36 10.11 -7.16
N LEU A 19 -17.91 9.82 -5.94
CA LEU A 19 -17.86 8.50 -5.35
C LEU A 19 -18.82 8.44 -4.14
N PRO A 20 -19.86 7.59 -4.18
CA PRO A 20 -20.66 7.28 -2.99
C PRO A 20 -19.80 6.55 -1.97
N LEU A 21 -19.79 7.00 -0.71
CA LEU A 21 -19.03 6.41 0.38
C LEU A 21 -19.92 5.49 1.22
N GLU A 22 -19.31 4.48 1.89
CA GLU A 22 -20.03 3.61 2.83
C GLU A 22 -20.69 4.38 3.98
N SER A 23 -20.12 5.56 4.33
CA SER A 23 -20.70 6.45 5.33
C SER A 23 -22.02 7.13 4.91
N GLY A 24 -22.51 6.89 3.68
CA GLY A 24 -23.65 7.58 3.08
C GLY A 24 -23.33 8.97 2.51
N LYS A 25 -22.10 9.47 2.72
CA LYS A 25 -21.62 10.73 2.13
C LYS A 25 -21.21 10.53 0.66
N ARG A 26 -20.90 11.62 -0.02
CA ARG A 26 -20.37 11.63 -1.38
C ARG A 26 -19.06 12.39 -1.41
N LEU A 27 -18.07 11.85 -2.08
CA LEU A 27 -16.82 12.53 -2.38
C LEU A 27 -16.89 13.04 -3.81
N ALA A 28 -16.95 14.35 -4.00
CA ALA A 28 -17.14 15.00 -5.29
C ALA A 28 -16.24 16.23 -5.43
N PRO A 29 -15.36 16.32 -6.44
CA PRO A 29 -15.00 15.22 -7.32
C PRO A 29 -14.15 14.15 -6.61
N ALA A 30 -14.22 12.90 -7.08
CA ALA A 30 -13.30 11.86 -6.66
C ALA A 30 -12.14 11.74 -7.65
N ARG A 31 -10.91 11.69 -7.18
CA ARG A 31 -9.69 11.58 -8.00
C ARG A 31 -8.88 10.38 -7.59
N LEU A 32 -8.29 9.70 -8.58
CA LEU A 32 -7.35 8.60 -8.40
C LEU A 32 -6.08 8.89 -9.20
N ALA A 33 -4.96 9.05 -8.51
CA ALA A 33 -3.64 9.07 -9.14
C ALA A 33 -3.17 7.63 -9.38
N TRP A 34 -2.47 7.39 -10.47
CA TRP A 34 -2.04 6.06 -10.85
C TRP A 34 -0.74 6.07 -11.65
N SER A 35 -0.04 4.94 -11.64
CA SER A 35 1.04 4.61 -12.57
C SER A 35 0.78 3.26 -13.20
N ARG A 36 1.28 3.07 -14.44
CA ARG A 36 1.31 1.80 -15.14
C ARG A 36 2.76 1.47 -15.50
N TYR A 37 3.15 0.23 -15.27
CA TYR A 37 4.44 -0.32 -15.64
C TYR A 37 4.22 -1.52 -16.57
N GLY A 38 5.03 -1.59 -17.64
CA GLY A 38 4.87 -2.59 -18.68
C GLY A 38 3.79 -2.25 -19.72
N PRO A 39 3.43 -3.21 -20.59
CA PRO A 39 2.54 -3.00 -21.72
C PRO A 39 1.15 -2.51 -21.30
N ALA A 40 0.41 -1.92 -22.23
CA ALA A 40 -1.00 -1.57 -21.99
C ALA A 40 -1.85 -2.82 -21.72
N PRO A 41 -2.97 -2.71 -20.97
CA PRO A 41 -3.74 -3.88 -20.56
C PRO A 41 -4.20 -4.79 -21.70
N ASP A 42 -4.50 -4.21 -22.86
CA ASP A 42 -4.95 -4.92 -24.08
C ASP A 42 -3.82 -5.66 -24.82
N ARG A 43 -2.55 -5.38 -24.48
CA ARG A 43 -1.35 -6.00 -25.09
C ARG A 43 -0.58 -6.87 -24.09
N ALA A 44 -0.98 -6.86 -22.83
CA ALA A 44 -0.29 -7.61 -21.79
C ALA A 44 -0.73 -9.08 -21.76
N ARG A 45 0.19 -9.96 -21.39
CA ARG A 45 -0.11 -11.37 -21.08
C ARG A 45 -0.91 -11.50 -19.78
N ALA A 46 -0.65 -10.64 -18.82
CA ALA A 46 -1.33 -10.58 -17.55
C ALA A 46 -1.53 -9.13 -17.08
N VAL A 47 -2.61 -8.86 -16.36
CA VAL A 47 -2.90 -7.54 -15.76
C VAL A 47 -2.95 -7.69 -14.24
N VAL A 48 -2.06 -7.00 -13.55
CA VAL A 48 -1.90 -7.05 -12.10
C VAL A 48 -2.16 -5.67 -11.49
N LEU A 49 -3.01 -5.62 -10.47
CA LEU A 49 -3.20 -4.44 -9.64
C LEU A 49 -2.23 -4.49 -8.46
N LEU A 50 -1.40 -3.45 -8.30
CA LEU A 50 -0.34 -3.38 -7.31
C LEU A 50 -0.63 -2.27 -6.29
N LEU A 51 -0.80 -2.64 -5.00
CA LEU A 51 -1.32 -1.79 -3.94
C LEU A 51 -0.25 -1.54 -2.87
N HIS A 52 0.09 -0.27 -2.66
CA HIS A 52 1.19 0.17 -1.80
C HIS A 52 0.85 0.17 -0.30
N GLY A 53 1.89 0.17 0.54
CA GLY A 53 1.79 0.38 1.98
C GLY A 53 1.32 1.78 2.36
N ILE A 54 0.98 1.99 3.65
CA ILE A 54 0.32 3.23 4.13
C ILE A 54 1.10 4.51 3.83
N SER A 55 2.42 4.46 3.77
CA SER A 55 3.31 5.60 3.49
C SER A 55 3.77 5.66 2.03
N GLY A 56 3.42 4.67 1.22
CA GLY A 56 3.79 4.60 -0.18
C GLY A 56 2.89 5.41 -1.11
N SER A 57 3.15 5.22 -2.41
CA SER A 57 2.40 5.88 -3.48
C SER A 57 2.30 4.97 -4.72
N GLN A 58 1.70 5.48 -5.79
CA GLN A 58 1.67 4.84 -7.10
C GLN A 58 3.06 4.72 -7.76
N GLN A 59 4.09 5.42 -7.26
CA GLN A 59 5.45 5.32 -7.76
C GLN A 59 6.14 4.04 -7.25
N ALA A 60 5.74 2.91 -7.79
CA ALA A 60 6.23 1.58 -7.40
C ALA A 60 7.68 1.33 -7.86
N LEU A 61 8.10 1.90 -8.98
CA LEU A 61 9.50 2.03 -9.39
C LEU A 61 9.97 3.48 -9.19
N LYS A 62 11.26 3.64 -8.91
CA LYS A 62 11.88 4.96 -8.83
C LYS A 62 11.94 5.55 -10.24
N ALA A 63 11.52 6.78 -10.39
CA ALA A 63 11.69 7.51 -11.63
C ALA A 63 13.17 7.88 -11.81
N ASP A 64 13.68 7.78 -13.04
CA ASP A 64 15.05 8.17 -13.36
C ASP A 64 15.25 9.69 -13.23
N GLU A 65 14.18 10.46 -13.48
CA GLU A 65 14.19 11.91 -13.37
C GLU A 65 12.88 12.42 -12.75
N GLY A 66 12.96 13.48 -11.96
CA GLY A 66 11.82 14.20 -11.43
C GLY A 66 11.64 14.08 -9.91
N GLU A 67 10.59 14.68 -9.41
CA GLU A 67 10.25 14.70 -7.99
C GLU A 67 9.72 13.33 -7.54
N ALA A 68 10.52 12.60 -6.77
CA ALA A 68 10.11 11.32 -6.19
C ALA A 68 9.29 11.55 -4.91
N TYR A 69 8.17 10.82 -4.78
CA TYR A 69 7.45 10.76 -3.53
C TYR A 69 8.22 9.94 -2.48
N PRO A 70 7.98 10.15 -1.19
CA PRO A 70 8.50 9.27 -0.16
C PRO A 70 8.17 7.81 -0.50
N ASP A 71 9.12 6.91 -0.22
CA ASP A 71 9.03 5.48 -0.55
C ASP A 71 8.82 5.18 -2.06
N ALA A 72 9.18 6.11 -2.97
CA ALA A 72 9.22 5.83 -4.41
C ALA A 72 10.20 4.69 -4.70
N GLY A 73 9.82 3.80 -5.62
CA GLY A 73 10.62 2.61 -5.91
C GLY A 73 10.47 1.48 -4.90
N TRP A 74 9.46 1.54 -4.05
CA TRP A 74 9.21 0.54 -3.00
C TRP A 74 9.07 -0.88 -3.51
N ALA A 75 8.58 -1.09 -4.74
CA ALA A 75 8.42 -2.41 -5.36
C ALA A 75 9.62 -2.82 -6.24
N SER A 76 10.67 -1.99 -6.37
CA SER A 76 11.83 -2.29 -7.21
C SER A 76 12.49 -3.65 -6.96
N PRO A 77 12.43 -4.24 -5.74
CA PRO A 77 13.00 -5.57 -5.52
C PRO A 77 12.29 -6.70 -6.28
N TRP A 78 11.07 -6.52 -6.74
CA TRP A 78 10.26 -7.57 -7.37
C TRP A 78 9.37 -7.09 -8.54
N LEU A 79 9.55 -5.84 -8.98
CA LEU A 79 8.90 -5.23 -10.15
C LEU A 79 9.95 -4.77 -11.15
N GLY A 80 9.83 -5.19 -12.38
CA GLY A 80 10.73 -4.81 -13.48
C GLY A 80 11.00 -5.96 -14.44
N PRO A 81 11.85 -5.76 -15.46
CA PRO A 81 12.17 -6.80 -16.43
C PRO A 81 12.82 -8.03 -15.77
N GLY A 82 12.19 -9.21 -15.92
CA GLY A 82 12.65 -10.48 -15.35
C GLY A 82 12.36 -10.70 -13.87
N ALA A 83 11.80 -9.72 -13.18
CA ALA A 83 11.38 -9.83 -11.78
C ALA A 83 10.09 -10.67 -11.62
N ALA A 84 9.59 -10.80 -10.39
CA ALA A 84 8.34 -11.52 -10.12
C ALA A 84 7.13 -10.88 -10.83
N LEU A 85 7.10 -9.55 -10.90
CA LEU A 85 6.22 -8.77 -11.78
C LEU A 85 7.02 -8.33 -12.99
N ASP A 86 7.08 -9.20 -14.00
CA ASP A 86 7.89 -8.98 -15.20
C ASP A 86 7.22 -7.99 -16.13
N THR A 87 7.72 -6.77 -16.16
CA THR A 87 7.16 -5.68 -16.97
C THR A 87 7.37 -5.82 -18.48
N ARG A 88 8.06 -6.87 -18.95
CA ARG A 88 8.17 -7.14 -20.39
C ARG A 88 6.86 -7.64 -21.00
N ASP A 89 6.03 -8.32 -20.20
CA ASP A 89 4.78 -8.91 -20.67
C ASP A 89 3.59 -8.73 -19.71
N THR A 90 3.83 -8.22 -18.51
CA THR A 90 2.80 -7.97 -17.49
C THR A 90 2.50 -6.48 -17.38
N CYS A 91 1.22 -6.14 -17.51
CA CYS A 91 0.71 -4.81 -17.18
C CYS A 91 0.54 -4.69 -15.67
N VAL A 92 1.34 -3.85 -15.02
CA VAL A 92 1.21 -3.57 -13.60
C VAL A 92 0.57 -2.20 -13.41
N LEU A 93 -0.62 -2.17 -12.82
CA LEU A 93 -1.43 -0.99 -12.54
C LEU A 93 -1.30 -0.64 -11.07
N ALA A 94 -0.71 0.49 -10.75
CA ALA A 94 -0.46 0.94 -9.38
C ALA A 94 -1.25 2.23 -9.08
N PRO A 95 -2.42 2.16 -8.42
CA PRO A 95 -3.15 3.33 -7.98
C PRO A 95 -2.61 3.84 -6.65
N ASN A 96 -2.68 5.16 -6.43
CA ASN A 96 -2.49 5.75 -5.12
C ASN A 96 -3.76 5.57 -4.27
N ALA A 97 -3.60 5.22 -3.00
CA ALA A 97 -4.71 4.97 -2.10
C ALA A 97 -5.61 6.20 -1.91
N LEU A 98 -6.92 5.98 -1.85
CA LEU A 98 -7.88 7.01 -1.45
C LEU A 98 -7.57 7.49 -0.02
N GLY A 99 -7.44 8.79 0.15
CA GLY A 99 -7.00 9.41 1.40
C GLY A 99 -5.49 9.70 1.48
N SER A 100 -4.66 9.18 0.55
CA SER A 100 -3.23 9.47 0.49
C SER A 100 -2.93 10.75 -0.29
N CYS A 101 -1.99 11.55 0.21
CA CYS A 101 -1.67 12.90 -0.29
C CYS A 101 -0.94 12.95 -1.65
N PHE A 102 -0.76 11.82 -2.35
CA PHE A 102 0.01 11.76 -3.58
C PHE A 102 -0.87 11.73 -4.85
N GLY A 103 -1.87 12.63 -4.89
CA GLY A 103 -2.65 12.92 -6.09
C GLY A 103 -4.05 12.30 -6.15
N SER A 104 -4.36 11.26 -5.37
CA SER A 104 -5.74 10.82 -5.15
C SER A 104 -6.48 11.80 -4.25
N SER A 105 -7.83 11.75 -4.22
CA SER A 105 -8.61 12.54 -3.26
C SER A 105 -8.16 12.25 -1.83
N ALA A 106 -7.79 13.29 -1.10
CA ALA A 106 -7.19 13.21 0.21
C ALA A 106 -7.48 14.49 1.02
N PRO A 107 -7.35 14.45 2.37
CA PRO A 107 -7.42 15.63 3.20
C PRO A 107 -6.17 16.51 2.99
N VAL A 108 -6.26 17.47 2.09
CA VAL A 108 -5.17 18.40 1.76
C VAL A 108 -5.70 19.83 1.69
N GLY A 109 -4.82 20.80 1.98
CA GLY A 109 -5.15 22.24 1.94
C GLY A 109 -6.22 22.65 2.96
N ALA A 110 -6.91 23.74 2.69
CA ALA A 110 -7.87 24.36 3.61
C ALA A 110 -9.07 23.45 4.01
N ALA A 111 -9.42 22.47 3.17
CA ALA A 111 -10.51 21.53 3.44
C ALA A 111 -10.05 20.25 4.13
N ALA A 112 -8.80 20.13 4.57
CA ALA A 112 -8.26 18.89 5.14
C ALA A 112 -9.06 18.37 6.35
N SER A 113 -9.45 19.29 7.25
CA SER A 113 -10.19 18.94 8.47
C SER A 113 -11.64 18.48 8.21
N THR A 114 -12.20 18.79 7.04
CA THR A 114 -13.58 18.45 6.64
C THR A 114 -13.64 17.28 5.66
N PHE A 115 -12.50 16.69 5.28
CA PHE A 115 -12.47 15.54 4.41
C PHE A 115 -13.27 14.38 5.04
N PRO A 116 -14.17 13.73 4.29
CA PRO A 116 -14.99 12.67 4.83
C PRO A 116 -14.14 11.45 5.24
N ASP A 117 -14.55 10.75 6.29
CA ASP A 117 -13.98 9.44 6.57
C ASP A 117 -14.26 8.51 5.39
N VAL A 118 -13.20 7.89 4.88
CA VAL A 118 -13.24 6.91 3.79
C VAL A 118 -12.87 5.54 4.33
N SER A 119 -13.38 4.48 3.69
CA SER A 119 -13.09 3.09 4.07
C SER A 119 -12.15 2.41 3.06
N ILE A 120 -11.64 1.22 3.41
CA ILE A 120 -10.93 0.34 2.47
C ILE A 120 -11.83 -0.02 1.28
N ALA A 121 -13.11 -0.29 1.53
CA ALA A 121 -14.08 -0.64 0.48
C ALA A 121 -14.35 0.55 -0.46
N ASP A 122 -14.40 1.79 0.04
CA ASP A 122 -14.50 2.98 -0.81
C ASP A 122 -13.31 3.11 -1.76
N GLY A 123 -12.09 2.85 -1.25
CA GLY A 123 -10.87 2.82 -2.04
C GLY A 123 -10.91 1.76 -3.16
N VAL A 124 -11.33 0.55 -2.83
CA VAL A 124 -11.48 -0.56 -3.79
C VAL A 124 -12.57 -0.25 -4.83
N ARG A 125 -13.67 0.38 -4.43
CA ARG A 125 -14.71 0.84 -5.36
C ARG A 125 -14.16 1.86 -6.35
N LEU A 126 -13.42 2.87 -5.88
CA LEU A 126 -12.79 3.87 -6.75
C LEU A 126 -11.80 3.24 -7.74
N GLN A 127 -11.01 2.25 -7.28
CA GLN A 127 -10.13 1.47 -8.15
C GLN A 127 -10.93 0.71 -9.22
N GLY A 128 -12.06 0.12 -8.87
CA GLY A 128 -12.96 -0.54 -9.81
C GLY A 128 -13.52 0.40 -10.87
N GLU A 129 -13.96 1.60 -10.50
CA GLU A 129 -14.40 2.64 -11.45
C GLU A 129 -13.27 3.04 -12.42
N TRP A 130 -12.06 3.25 -11.88
CA TRP A 130 -10.90 3.55 -12.70
C TRP A 130 -10.58 2.43 -13.70
N LEU A 131 -10.52 1.18 -13.24
CA LEU A 131 -10.20 0.03 -14.09
C LEU A 131 -11.22 -0.13 -15.23
N ARG A 132 -12.51 0.05 -14.95
CA ARG A 132 -13.57 0.05 -15.99
C ARG A 132 -13.36 1.17 -17.00
N ALA A 133 -13.03 2.38 -16.52
CA ALA A 133 -12.84 3.55 -17.38
C ALA A 133 -11.64 3.39 -18.33
N ILE A 134 -10.61 2.65 -17.93
CA ILE A 134 -9.46 2.32 -18.81
C ILE A 134 -9.65 0.99 -19.59
N GLY A 135 -10.83 0.40 -19.56
CA GLY A 135 -11.19 -0.79 -20.35
C GLY A 135 -10.74 -2.13 -19.77
N VAL A 136 -10.25 -2.17 -18.51
CA VAL A 136 -9.91 -3.43 -17.84
C VAL A 136 -11.18 -4.14 -17.40
N LYS A 137 -11.38 -5.36 -17.87
CA LYS A 137 -12.55 -6.19 -17.58
C LYS A 137 -12.30 -7.24 -16.51
N ARG A 138 -11.04 -7.61 -16.30
CA ARG A 138 -10.58 -8.63 -15.35
C ARG A 138 -9.15 -8.31 -14.95
N LEU A 139 -8.77 -8.71 -13.74
CA LEU A 139 -7.39 -8.76 -13.25
C LEU A 139 -6.93 -10.22 -13.10
N ASP A 140 -5.70 -10.53 -13.48
CA ASP A 140 -5.11 -11.84 -13.21
C ASP A 140 -4.70 -11.97 -11.74
N ALA A 141 -4.22 -10.89 -11.15
CA ALA A 141 -3.95 -10.82 -9.71
C ALA A 141 -4.15 -9.39 -9.15
N VAL A 142 -4.44 -9.34 -7.85
CA VAL A 142 -4.32 -8.13 -7.01
C VAL A 142 -3.23 -8.42 -5.98
N LEU A 143 -2.16 -7.63 -5.98
CA LEU A 143 -1.07 -7.76 -5.05
C LEU A 143 -1.02 -6.54 -4.13
N GLY A 144 -1.08 -6.76 -2.82
CA GLY A 144 -1.07 -5.69 -1.82
C GLY A 144 -0.04 -5.91 -0.71
N TYR A 145 0.73 -4.86 -0.43
CA TYR A 145 1.69 -4.84 0.68
C TYR A 145 1.14 -3.99 1.83
N SER A 146 1.20 -4.49 3.05
CA SER A 146 0.84 -3.76 4.27
C SER A 146 -0.59 -3.19 4.19
N TYR A 147 -0.78 -1.87 4.19
CA TYR A 147 -2.08 -1.21 3.95
C TYR A 147 -2.71 -1.64 2.61
N GLY A 148 -1.90 -1.82 1.58
CA GLY A 148 -2.35 -2.40 0.30
C GLY A 148 -2.85 -3.83 0.46
N GLY A 149 -2.37 -4.56 1.46
CA GLY A 149 -2.87 -5.89 1.81
C GLY A 149 -4.30 -5.88 2.33
N TYR A 150 -4.72 -4.86 3.09
CA TYR A 150 -6.14 -4.68 3.44
C TYR A 150 -7.00 -4.52 2.18
N GLN A 151 -6.53 -3.71 1.23
CA GLN A 151 -7.23 -3.53 -0.03
C GLN A 151 -7.26 -4.82 -0.85
N ALA A 152 -6.17 -5.62 -0.86
CA ALA A 152 -6.13 -6.91 -1.55
C ALA A 152 -7.08 -7.94 -0.91
N PHE A 153 -7.20 -7.98 0.42
CA PHE A 153 -8.25 -8.75 1.10
C PHE A 153 -9.65 -8.27 0.73
N GLN A 154 -9.87 -6.96 0.67
CA GLN A 154 -11.16 -6.39 0.25
C GLN A 154 -11.49 -6.78 -1.19
N TRP A 155 -10.51 -6.78 -2.10
CA TRP A 155 -10.66 -7.31 -3.45
C TRP A 155 -11.01 -8.80 -3.46
N ALA A 156 -10.45 -9.60 -2.56
CA ALA A 156 -10.75 -11.03 -2.49
C ALA A 156 -12.20 -11.32 -2.05
N VAL A 157 -12.76 -10.48 -1.15
CA VAL A 157 -14.10 -10.72 -0.57
C VAL A 157 -15.22 -9.94 -1.27
N ALA A 158 -14.91 -8.83 -1.94
CA ALA A 158 -15.92 -7.97 -2.57
C ALA A 158 -15.32 -7.24 -3.80
N ALA A 159 -14.84 -8.03 -4.78
CA ALA A 159 -14.22 -7.51 -5.99
C ALA A 159 -15.21 -6.73 -6.86
N PRO A 160 -14.91 -5.47 -7.25
CA PRO A 160 -15.74 -4.74 -8.22
C PRO A 160 -15.62 -5.27 -9.66
N LEU A 161 -14.57 -6.05 -9.97
CA LEU A 161 -14.32 -6.74 -11.24
C LEU A 161 -13.81 -8.15 -10.94
N PRO A 162 -13.98 -9.13 -11.86
CA PRO A 162 -13.39 -10.45 -11.70
C PRO A 162 -11.89 -10.39 -11.48
N ILE A 163 -11.39 -11.16 -10.52
CA ILE A 163 -9.95 -11.34 -10.28
C ILE A 163 -9.59 -12.81 -10.27
N GLY A 164 -8.39 -13.15 -10.76
CA GLY A 164 -7.89 -14.51 -10.71
C GLY A 164 -7.47 -14.92 -9.29
N ARG A 165 -6.82 -14.02 -8.57
CA ARG A 165 -6.34 -14.23 -7.18
C ARG A 165 -6.00 -12.94 -6.46
N ALA A 166 -5.91 -13.01 -5.14
CA ALA A 166 -5.31 -11.96 -4.31
C ALA A 166 -3.99 -12.48 -3.70
N VAL A 167 -2.96 -11.65 -3.74
CA VAL A 167 -1.65 -11.89 -3.11
C VAL A 167 -1.45 -10.80 -2.05
N VAL A 168 -1.26 -11.22 -0.81
CA VAL A 168 -1.16 -10.31 0.33
C VAL A 168 0.20 -10.45 0.98
N LEU A 169 0.93 -9.35 1.12
CA LEU A 169 2.26 -9.32 1.73
C LEU A 169 2.23 -8.53 3.04
N ALA A 170 2.78 -9.12 4.11
CA ALA A 170 2.99 -8.46 5.40
C ALA A 170 1.77 -7.62 5.83
N SER A 171 0.60 -8.28 5.94
CA SER A 171 -0.69 -7.66 6.30
C SER A 171 -1.59 -8.68 7.01
N ALA A 172 -2.79 -8.25 7.39
CA ALA A 172 -3.80 -9.07 8.03
C ALA A 172 -5.21 -8.77 7.52
N PRO A 173 -6.18 -9.69 7.63
CA PRO A 173 -7.56 -9.46 7.20
C PRO A 173 -8.33 -8.51 8.13
N ARG A 174 -7.76 -8.17 9.30
CA ARG A 174 -8.26 -7.13 10.22
C ARG A 174 -7.23 -6.02 10.33
N GLY A 175 -7.69 -4.78 10.25
CA GLY A 175 -6.83 -3.62 10.40
C GLY A 175 -6.38 -3.41 11.84
N GLY A 176 -5.14 -2.95 11.97
CA GLY A 176 -4.52 -2.62 13.27
C GLY A 176 -4.57 -1.12 13.58
N GLY A 177 -4.20 -0.79 14.82
CA GLY A 177 -4.20 0.56 15.35
C GLY A 177 -5.47 0.92 16.10
N SER A 178 -5.56 2.16 16.54
CA SER A 178 -6.71 2.65 17.31
C SER A 178 -7.24 3.98 16.78
N MET A 179 -8.50 4.29 17.11
CA MET A 179 -9.07 5.61 16.81
C MET A 179 -8.37 6.72 17.60
N ALA A 180 -7.76 6.41 18.75
CA ALA A 180 -6.96 7.36 19.53
C ALA A 180 -5.71 7.78 18.75
N ASP A 181 -5.04 6.84 18.05
CA ASP A 181 -3.91 7.15 17.17
C ASP A 181 -4.32 8.06 16.01
N ALA A 182 -5.46 7.77 15.37
CA ALA A 182 -6.00 8.61 14.32
C ALA A 182 -6.34 10.03 14.81
N GLN A 183 -6.88 10.15 16.01
CA GLN A 183 -7.17 11.46 16.66
C GLN A 183 -5.89 12.21 17.01
N ARG A 184 -4.85 11.52 17.52
CA ARG A 184 -3.53 12.11 17.75
C ARG A 184 -2.95 12.70 16.48
N LEU A 185 -3.00 11.96 15.37
CA LEU A 185 -2.53 12.43 14.07
C LEU A 185 -3.31 13.68 13.59
N ARG A 186 -4.62 13.74 13.80
CA ARG A 186 -5.41 14.95 13.49
C ARG A 186 -4.99 16.16 14.32
N ARG A 187 -4.67 15.97 15.63
CA ARG A 187 -4.15 17.06 16.47
C ARG A 187 -2.79 17.56 15.98
N ILE A 188 -1.87 16.64 15.66
CA ILE A 188 -0.57 16.98 15.07
C ILE A 188 -0.76 17.77 13.78
N ALA A 189 -1.65 17.31 12.89
CA ALA A 189 -1.94 17.97 11.63
C ALA A 189 -2.45 19.42 11.83
N ALA A 190 -3.42 19.60 12.72
CA ALA A 190 -3.97 20.93 13.02
C ALA A 190 -2.93 21.87 13.65
N ALA A 191 -2.06 21.36 14.53
CA ALA A 191 -0.98 22.13 15.13
C ALA A 191 0.08 22.52 14.09
N LEU A 192 0.41 21.62 13.14
CA LEU A 192 1.31 21.93 12.03
C LEU A 192 0.75 23.02 11.12
N ASP A 193 -0.55 22.96 10.81
CA ASP A 193 -1.23 24.02 10.02
C ASP A 193 -1.20 25.37 10.74
N ALA A 194 -1.16 25.36 12.09
CA ALA A 194 -0.98 26.54 12.92
C ALA A 194 0.51 27.01 13.07
N GLY A 195 1.45 26.29 12.47
CA GLY A 195 2.88 26.61 12.51
C GLY A 195 3.62 26.14 13.76
N ASP A 196 3.06 25.20 14.53
CA ASP A 196 3.65 24.68 15.76
C ASP A 196 4.91 23.83 15.48
N ALA A 197 6.05 24.31 15.98
CA ALA A 197 7.34 23.62 15.83
C ALA A 197 7.43 22.31 16.63
N ASP A 198 6.72 22.21 17.76
CA ASP A 198 6.69 21.00 18.59
C ASP A 198 5.93 19.90 17.88
N ALA A 199 4.82 20.24 17.22
CA ALA A 199 4.09 19.30 16.36
C ALA A 199 4.95 18.78 15.21
N ARG A 200 5.85 19.62 14.67
CA ARG A 200 6.80 19.18 13.64
C ARG A 200 7.78 18.15 14.19
N ARG A 201 8.31 18.37 15.39
CA ARG A 201 9.21 17.40 16.04
C ARG A 201 8.47 16.09 16.33
N GLU A 202 7.26 16.19 16.91
CA GLU A 202 6.43 15.02 17.19
C GLU A 202 6.14 14.19 15.94
N TRP A 203 5.86 14.84 14.80
CA TRP A 203 5.60 14.15 13.53
C TRP A 203 6.82 13.37 13.03
N VAL A 204 8.02 13.95 13.11
CA VAL A 204 9.28 13.27 12.77
C VAL A 204 9.56 12.11 13.73
N GLU A 205 9.39 12.32 15.03
CA GLU A 205 9.61 11.27 16.05
C GLU A 205 8.70 10.07 15.86
N LEU A 206 7.42 10.29 15.50
CA LEU A 206 6.49 9.22 15.14
C LEU A 206 6.98 8.41 13.94
N ARG A 207 7.57 9.07 12.94
CA ARG A 207 8.16 8.36 11.80
C ARG A 207 9.41 7.59 12.20
N CYS A 208 10.29 8.16 13.04
CA CYS A 208 11.45 7.46 13.56
C CYS A 208 11.05 6.18 14.33
N ALA A 209 10.06 6.29 15.22
CA ALA A 209 9.52 5.15 15.96
C ALA A 209 8.93 4.08 15.01
N THR A 210 8.23 4.52 13.98
CA THR A 210 7.68 3.64 12.94
C THR A 210 8.78 2.90 12.18
N LEU A 211 9.84 3.59 11.75
CA LEU A 211 10.97 2.99 11.02
C LEU A 211 11.69 1.94 11.89
N ARG A 212 11.88 2.22 13.19
CA ARG A 212 12.48 1.25 14.13
C ARG A 212 11.61 0.00 14.23
N ARG A 213 10.30 0.16 14.47
CA ARG A 213 9.35 -0.94 14.59
C ARG A 213 9.20 -1.74 13.30
N TYR A 214 9.40 -1.10 12.14
CA TYR A 214 9.32 -1.76 10.84
C TYR A 214 10.55 -2.60 10.50
N GLY A 215 11.65 -2.51 11.29
CA GLY A 215 12.88 -3.27 11.09
C GLY A 215 13.99 -2.49 10.38
N TYR A 216 13.78 -1.20 10.05
CA TYR A 216 14.78 -0.38 9.35
C TYR A 216 16.06 -0.18 10.16
N ALA A 217 15.93 0.09 11.46
CA ALA A 217 17.12 0.22 12.35
C ALA A 217 17.97 -1.07 12.40
N ARG A 218 17.31 -2.24 12.40
CA ARG A 218 18.00 -3.54 12.33
C ARG A 218 18.73 -3.71 11.00
N TRP A 219 18.10 -3.33 9.89
CA TRP A 219 18.74 -3.39 8.58
C TRP A 219 19.98 -2.48 8.51
N LEU A 220 19.90 -1.24 9.01
CA LEU A 220 21.03 -0.33 9.07
C LEU A 220 22.19 -0.90 9.90
N ALA A 221 21.89 -1.51 11.04
CA ALA A 221 22.89 -2.14 11.91
C ALA A 221 23.59 -3.32 11.20
N ASP A 222 22.82 -4.19 10.53
CA ASP A 222 23.36 -5.33 9.77
C ASP A 222 24.19 -4.87 8.56
N ALA A 223 23.80 -3.75 7.94
CA ALA A 223 24.56 -3.11 6.86
C ALA A 223 25.83 -2.39 7.35
N ARG A 224 26.05 -2.33 8.68
CA ARG A 224 27.17 -1.61 9.33
C ARG A 224 27.21 -0.14 8.91
N GLU A 225 26.03 0.49 8.78
CA GLU A 225 25.94 1.92 8.48
C GLU A 225 26.60 2.73 9.62
N PRO A 226 27.66 3.52 9.37
CA PRO A 226 28.43 4.20 10.41
C PRO A 226 27.58 5.16 11.25
N ASP A 227 26.63 5.84 10.59
CA ASP A 227 25.74 6.83 11.20
C ASP A 227 24.28 6.41 11.15
N ALA A 228 23.97 5.15 11.54
CA ALA A 228 22.66 4.54 11.42
C ALA A 228 21.53 5.40 12.03
N GLU A 229 21.75 6.01 13.19
CA GLU A 229 20.77 6.87 13.83
C GLU A 229 20.54 8.18 13.06
N SER A 230 21.62 8.83 12.60
CA SER A 230 21.51 10.04 11.76
C SER A 230 20.82 9.74 10.43
N ARG A 231 21.09 8.56 9.85
CA ARG A 231 20.44 8.11 8.63
C ARG A 231 18.93 7.89 8.83
N LEU A 232 18.56 7.20 9.91
CA LEU A 232 17.16 6.98 10.27
C LEU A 232 16.43 8.30 10.49
N GLN A 233 17.05 9.25 11.17
CA GLN A 233 16.50 10.58 11.41
C GLN A 233 16.32 11.36 10.10
N ALA A 234 17.30 11.33 9.21
CA ALA A 234 17.24 12.00 7.90
C ALA A 234 16.09 11.45 7.04
N GLU A 235 15.93 10.12 6.97
CA GLU A 235 14.82 9.47 6.29
C GLU A 235 13.45 9.87 6.88
N ALA A 236 13.36 9.93 8.21
CA ALA A 236 12.14 10.35 8.89
C ALA A 236 11.80 11.81 8.59
N GLN A 237 12.80 12.71 8.59
CA GLN A 237 12.63 14.13 8.27
C GLN A 237 12.20 14.34 6.82
N ALA A 238 12.87 13.67 5.87
CA ALA A 238 12.54 13.74 4.45
C ALA A 238 11.11 13.29 4.18
N TRP A 239 10.72 12.16 4.78
CA TRP A 239 9.36 11.66 4.69
C TRP A 239 8.34 12.62 5.31
N ALA A 240 8.59 13.10 6.54
CA ALA A 240 7.70 14.03 7.25
C ALA A 240 7.55 15.38 6.53
N GLY A 241 8.51 15.75 5.68
CA GLY A 241 8.42 16.93 4.82
C GLY A 241 7.43 16.81 3.67
N ARG A 242 7.09 15.58 3.27
CA ARG A 242 6.28 15.31 2.08
C ARG A 242 4.96 14.61 2.36
N PHE A 243 4.88 13.84 3.45
CA PHE A 243 3.66 13.11 3.81
C PHE A 243 2.79 13.93 4.76
N SER A 244 1.51 14.10 4.40
CA SER A 244 0.55 14.85 5.21
C SER A 244 0.08 14.04 6.43
N PRO A 245 0.16 14.56 7.65
CA PRO A 245 -0.41 13.90 8.81
C PRO A 245 -1.95 13.81 8.77
N TRP A 246 -2.64 14.72 8.06
CA TRP A 246 -4.07 14.57 7.77
C TRP A 246 -4.35 13.30 6.94
N SER A 247 -3.54 13.06 5.90
CA SER A 247 -3.64 11.84 5.10
C SER A 247 -3.34 10.60 5.92
N MET A 248 -2.31 10.63 6.78
CA MET A 248 -2.03 9.52 7.68
C MET A 248 -3.20 9.25 8.64
N ALA A 249 -3.85 10.29 9.16
CA ALA A 249 -5.04 10.16 10.02
C ALA A 249 -6.21 9.51 9.27
N ALA A 250 -6.46 9.91 8.02
CA ALA A 250 -7.51 9.32 7.18
C ALA A 250 -7.24 7.83 6.90
N LEU A 251 -6.02 7.49 6.47
CA LEU A 251 -5.62 6.10 6.19
C LEU A 251 -5.65 5.24 7.46
N ARG A 252 -5.23 5.77 8.61
CA ARG A 252 -5.32 5.06 9.89
C ARG A 252 -6.76 4.86 10.34
N THR A 253 -7.63 5.86 10.15
CA THR A 253 -9.07 5.72 10.41
C THR A 253 -9.68 4.61 9.56
N SER A 254 -9.35 4.57 8.28
CA SER A 254 -9.79 3.53 7.36
C SER A 254 -9.28 2.14 7.79
N ALA A 255 -7.99 2.04 8.13
CA ALA A 255 -7.37 0.79 8.57
C ALA A 255 -8.00 0.25 9.86
N CYS A 256 -8.10 1.05 10.93
CA CYS A 256 -8.58 0.53 12.22
C CYS A 256 -10.07 0.13 12.23
N ARG A 257 -10.84 0.53 11.21
CA ARG A 257 -12.24 0.10 11.03
C ARG A 257 -12.40 -1.12 10.14
N TYR A 258 -11.32 -1.56 9.48
CA TYR A 258 -11.36 -2.64 8.52
C TYR A 258 -11.37 -4.02 9.20
N ASP A 259 -12.31 -4.87 8.78
CA ASP A 259 -12.37 -6.27 9.20
C ASP A 259 -13.02 -7.13 8.10
N ALA A 260 -12.22 -7.93 7.42
CA ALA A 260 -12.66 -8.87 6.38
C ALA A 260 -12.68 -10.34 6.87
N ARG A 261 -12.42 -10.59 8.16
CA ARG A 261 -12.23 -11.96 8.68
C ARG A 261 -13.43 -12.87 8.39
N ALA A 262 -14.64 -12.41 8.69
CA ALA A 262 -15.84 -13.19 8.43
C ALA A 262 -16.06 -13.44 6.93
N ALA A 263 -15.94 -12.39 6.11
CA ALA A 263 -16.12 -12.49 4.66
C ALA A 263 -15.04 -13.36 3.98
N LEU A 264 -13.84 -13.43 4.57
CA LEU A 264 -12.75 -14.25 4.06
C LEU A 264 -13.02 -15.76 4.25
N LEU A 265 -13.85 -16.15 5.22
CA LEU A 265 -14.27 -17.55 5.39
C LEU A 265 -15.21 -18.04 4.27
N GLU A 266 -15.89 -17.10 3.59
CA GLU A 266 -16.88 -17.38 2.55
C GLU A 266 -16.36 -17.11 1.13
N THR A 267 -15.15 -16.53 1.00
CA THR A 267 -14.64 -16.17 -0.33
C THR A 267 -14.28 -17.39 -1.17
N ALA A 268 -14.69 -17.37 -2.45
CA ALA A 268 -14.22 -18.34 -3.44
C ALA A 268 -12.92 -17.89 -4.13
N THR A 269 -12.49 -16.65 -3.94
CA THR A 269 -11.29 -16.12 -4.56
C THR A 269 -10.03 -16.78 -3.96
N PRO A 270 -9.10 -17.29 -4.80
CA PRO A 270 -7.82 -17.77 -4.30
C PRO A 270 -7.03 -16.64 -3.63
N VAL A 271 -6.57 -16.89 -2.40
CA VAL A 271 -5.74 -15.94 -1.64
C VAL A 271 -4.40 -16.58 -1.32
N ARG A 272 -3.32 -15.89 -1.60
CA ARG A 272 -1.95 -16.21 -1.17
C ARG A 272 -1.51 -15.15 -0.17
N TRP A 273 -1.45 -15.53 1.09
CA TRP A 273 -1.12 -14.62 2.19
C TRP A 273 0.28 -14.90 2.71
N LEU A 274 1.25 -14.09 2.27
CA LEU A 274 2.66 -14.20 2.61
C LEU A 274 2.96 -13.34 3.85
N ARG A 275 3.45 -13.99 4.90
CA ARG A 275 3.70 -13.40 6.22
C ARG A 275 5.19 -13.45 6.53
N CYS A 276 5.76 -12.36 7.03
CA CYS A 276 7.14 -12.35 7.51
C CYS A 276 7.19 -12.85 8.97
N VAL A 277 8.03 -13.83 9.26
CA VAL A 277 8.14 -14.42 10.60
C VAL A 277 8.56 -13.40 11.66
N SER A 278 9.41 -12.44 11.29
CA SER A 278 9.91 -11.41 12.22
C SER A 278 9.08 -10.12 12.23
N ASP A 279 7.94 -10.08 11.54
CA ASP A 279 7.09 -8.88 11.50
C ASP A 279 6.31 -8.70 12.81
N GLU A 280 6.70 -7.71 13.61
CA GLU A 280 6.03 -7.36 14.86
C GLU A 280 4.72 -6.59 14.67
N LEU A 281 4.49 -6.04 13.48
CA LEU A 281 3.26 -5.29 13.18
C LEU A 281 2.11 -6.24 12.80
N PHE A 282 2.43 -7.32 12.08
CA PHE A 282 1.50 -8.38 11.67
C PHE A 282 2.05 -9.75 12.08
N ALA A 283 2.30 -9.91 13.37
CA ALA A 283 2.93 -11.10 13.93
C ALA A 283 2.18 -12.38 13.52
N PRO A 284 2.90 -13.41 13.05
CA PRO A 284 2.30 -14.70 12.70
C PRO A 284 1.53 -15.36 13.84
N ASP A 285 1.90 -15.05 15.06
CA ASP A 285 1.37 -15.61 16.29
C ASP A 285 0.34 -14.74 16.99
N ASP A 286 -0.20 -13.74 16.31
CA ASP A 286 -1.26 -12.90 16.87
C ASP A 286 -2.43 -13.76 17.38
N PRO A 287 -2.78 -13.70 18.67
CA PRO A 287 -3.87 -14.46 19.25
C PRO A 287 -5.22 -14.25 18.55
N ASP A 288 -5.48 -13.05 18.06
CA ASP A 288 -6.68 -12.72 17.28
C ASP A 288 -6.70 -13.46 15.92
N ALA A 289 -5.53 -13.78 15.36
CA ALA A 289 -5.43 -14.58 14.14
C ALA A 289 -5.58 -16.09 14.42
N ARG A 290 -5.24 -16.55 15.62
CA ARG A 290 -5.37 -17.97 16.04
C ARG A 290 -6.77 -18.36 16.52
N ALA A 291 -7.54 -17.39 17.03
CA ALA A 291 -8.86 -17.63 17.61
C ALA A 291 -9.98 -17.89 16.59
N GLN A 292 -9.64 -17.90 15.29
CA GLN A 292 -10.63 -18.07 14.21
C GLN A 292 -10.67 -19.51 13.69
N ALA A 293 -11.83 -19.86 13.15
CA ALA A 293 -11.98 -21.08 12.36
C ALA A 293 -10.91 -21.13 11.25
N PRO A 294 -10.42 -22.33 10.88
CA PRO A 294 -9.44 -22.42 9.79
C PRO A 294 -10.03 -21.81 8.52
N TYR A 295 -9.23 -20.99 7.85
CA TYR A 295 -9.62 -20.42 6.56
C TYR A 295 -9.86 -21.53 5.53
N PRO A 296 -10.72 -21.29 4.54
CA PRO A 296 -10.98 -22.26 3.48
C PRO A 296 -9.72 -22.58 2.66
N ALA A 297 -9.68 -23.74 2.01
CA ALA A 297 -8.49 -24.25 1.32
C ALA A 297 -7.92 -23.33 0.22
N ASN A 298 -8.73 -22.42 -0.32
CA ASN A 298 -8.31 -21.42 -1.29
C ASN A 298 -7.55 -20.23 -0.64
N VAL A 299 -7.58 -20.10 0.69
CA VAL A 299 -6.80 -19.11 1.46
C VAL A 299 -5.54 -19.80 2.03
N VAL A 300 -4.44 -19.67 1.31
CA VAL A 300 -3.17 -20.31 1.66
C VAL A 300 -2.25 -19.30 2.32
N GLN A 301 -1.85 -19.60 3.57
CA GLN A 301 -0.87 -18.81 4.31
C GLN A 301 0.53 -19.38 4.07
N VAL A 302 1.50 -18.48 3.80
CA VAL A 302 2.91 -18.83 3.60
C VAL A 302 3.75 -17.98 4.55
N SER A 303 4.54 -18.63 5.40
CA SER A 303 5.52 -17.94 6.25
C SER A 303 6.84 -17.80 5.51
N VAL A 304 7.38 -16.58 5.49
CA VAL A 304 8.68 -16.26 4.91
C VAL A 304 9.63 -15.87 6.04
N ASP A 305 10.79 -16.52 6.11
CA ASP A 305 11.77 -16.33 7.17
C ASP A 305 12.63 -15.06 6.91
N GLY A 306 11.98 -13.91 6.86
CA GLY A 306 12.61 -12.61 6.68
C GLY A 306 13.12 -12.05 8.01
N ARG A 307 14.24 -11.28 7.95
CA ARG A 307 14.95 -10.77 9.13
C ARG A 307 14.55 -9.35 9.50
N TYR A 308 14.07 -8.55 8.55
CA TYR A 308 13.85 -7.11 8.74
C TYR A 308 12.38 -6.75 8.92
N GLY A 309 11.65 -7.63 9.64
CA GLY A 309 10.29 -7.36 10.08
C GLY A 309 9.35 -6.97 8.95
N HIS A 310 8.62 -5.91 9.18
CA HIS A 310 7.65 -5.38 8.23
C HIS A 310 8.25 -4.94 6.89
N LEU A 311 9.50 -4.48 6.89
CA LEU A 311 10.21 -4.08 5.66
C LEU A 311 10.91 -5.23 4.94
N SER A 312 10.87 -6.45 5.46
CA SER A 312 11.50 -7.60 4.82
C SER A 312 11.12 -7.78 3.34
N PRO A 313 9.84 -7.64 2.91
CA PRO A 313 9.50 -7.73 1.49
C PRO A 313 10.23 -6.71 0.60
N LEU A 314 10.59 -5.56 1.15
CA LEU A 314 11.23 -4.45 0.43
C LEU A 314 12.76 -4.51 0.50
N LEU A 315 13.30 -5.02 1.60
CA LEU A 315 14.75 -5.05 1.86
C LEU A 315 15.40 -6.38 1.50
N GLU A 316 14.64 -7.47 1.50
CA GLU A 316 15.11 -8.83 1.20
C GLU A 316 14.45 -9.39 -0.08
N GLY A 317 14.36 -8.58 -1.13
CA GLY A 317 13.61 -8.92 -2.35
C GLY A 317 13.97 -10.28 -2.95
N ARG A 318 15.24 -10.70 -2.89
CA ARG A 318 15.70 -12.02 -3.36
C ARG A 318 15.08 -13.19 -2.57
N LEU A 319 14.83 -12.99 -1.27
CA LEU A 319 14.15 -13.98 -0.43
C LEU A 319 12.67 -14.09 -0.80
N TRP A 320 12.03 -12.96 -1.09
CA TRP A 320 10.59 -12.89 -1.38
C TRP A 320 10.24 -13.27 -2.82
N GLU A 321 11.14 -13.07 -3.76
CA GLU A 321 10.89 -13.25 -5.19
C GLU A 321 10.37 -14.65 -5.56
N PRO A 322 10.94 -15.78 -5.07
CA PRO A 322 10.41 -17.11 -5.36
C PRO A 322 8.98 -17.31 -4.86
N HIS A 323 8.68 -16.82 -3.65
CA HIS A 323 7.34 -16.90 -3.06
C HIS A 323 6.33 -16.07 -3.86
N LEU A 324 6.74 -14.89 -4.33
CA LEU A 324 5.91 -14.04 -5.18
C LEU A 324 5.64 -14.69 -6.54
N LYS A 325 6.66 -15.25 -7.20
CA LYS A 325 6.49 -15.99 -8.46
C LYS A 325 5.50 -17.13 -8.30
N GLN A 326 5.62 -17.92 -7.23
CA GLN A 326 4.68 -19.00 -6.93
C GLN A 326 3.27 -18.48 -6.62
N ALA A 327 3.15 -17.37 -5.90
CA ALA A 327 1.86 -16.80 -5.55
C ALA A 327 1.13 -16.20 -6.75
N LEU A 328 1.86 -15.70 -7.74
CA LEU A 328 1.34 -15.10 -8.97
C LEU A 328 1.07 -16.13 -10.08
N ALA A 329 1.74 -17.27 -10.05
CA ALA A 329 1.52 -18.38 -11.00
C ALA A 329 0.15 -19.04 -10.81
#